data_50932b49a3c02a781c685e12c089c797
#
_entry.id   50932b49a3c02a781c685e12c089c797
#
_cell.length_a   1.000
_cell.length_b   1.000
_cell.length_c   1.000
_cell.angle_alpha   90.00
_cell.angle_beta   90.00
_cell.angle_gamma   90.00
#
_symmetry.space_group_name_H-M   'P 1'
#
loop_
_entity.id
_entity.type
_entity.pdbx_description
1 polymer ?
#
loop_
_entity_poly.entity_id
_entity_poly.type
_entity_poly.pdbx_seq_one_letter_code
_entity_poly.pdbx_strand_id
1 'polypeptide(L)'
;VILSIMRPDEALSFVNKMCDLANFHKARPLLVDLNAVAPSTALKAEKLSRVAGLDFLDGGIIGEPPRAPENRSPRLYVSGTRANELMALNQCGLDFRSLGPSCGSASGIKMAYAALTKGLTAIAINSMVTANIHNVQNEFLDELKLSQKSLLGHLEKGLPSMCPKAYRWVGEMEEISKTHEELDLPKNLFEGAADIYRLVETSPLGKELVENRKLGTSAENVADVLADFLGK
;
A
#
# COMPACT_ATOMS: atom_id res chain seq x y z
N VAL A 1 -21.34 -2.90 11.06
CA VAL A 1 -20.19 -3.05 10.17
C VAL A 1 -18.93 -2.65 10.91
N ILE A 2 -17.85 -3.41 10.75
CA ILE A 2 -16.52 -3.09 11.27
C ILE A 2 -15.59 -2.98 10.06
N LEU A 3 -14.93 -1.82 9.90
CA LEU A 3 -13.93 -1.59 8.87
C LEU A 3 -12.54 -1.76 9.49
N SER A 4 -11.77 -2.74 9.04
CA SER A 4 -10.38 -2.98 9.44
C SER A 4 -9.45 -2.17 8.52
N ILE A 5 -8.72 -1.22 9.10
CA ILE A 5 -7.75 -0.37 8.39
C ILE A 5 -6.48 -0.29 9.25
N MET A 6 -5.51 -1.14 8.96
CA MET A 6 -4.29 -1.29 9.75
C MET A 6 -3.11 -1.74 8.88
N ARG A 7 -2.00 -2.12 9.50
CA ARG A 7 -0.86 -2.70 8.80
C ARG A 7 -1.19 -4.09 8.27
N PRO A 8 -0.68 -4.48 7.09
CA PRO A 8 -0.97 -5.79 6.49
C PRO A 8 -0.62 -6.98 7.39
N ASP A 9 0.52 -6.90 8.09
CA ASP A 9 1.02 -7.93 9.00
C ASP A 9 0.11 -8.19 10.21
N GLU A 10 -0.74 -7.24 10.56
CA GLU A 10 -1.68 -7.33 11.68
C GLU A 10 -3.08 -7.83 11.26
N ALA A 11 -3.39 -7.87 9.97
CA ALA A 11 -4.75 -8.12 9.46
C ALA A 11 -5.32 -9.47 9.95
N LEU A 12 -4.60 -10.58 9.77
CA LEU A 12 -5.07 -11.90 10.21
C LEU A 12 -5.20 -12.03 11.73
N SER A 13 -4.27 -11.42 12.48
CA SER A 13 -4.35 -11.38 13.95
C SER A 13 -5.61 -10.67 14.43
N PHE A 14 -5.94 -9.54 13.78
CA PHE A 14 -7.16 -8.81 14.06
C PHE A 14 -8.42 -9.63 13.74
N VAL A 15 -8.46 -10.32 12.60
CA VAL A 15 -9.59 -11.20 12.23
C VAL A 15 -9.79 -12.29 13.28
N ASN A 16 -8.73 -12.98 13.73
CA ASN A 16 -8.83 -13.97 14.78
C ASN A 16 -9.41 -13.40 16.07
N LYS A 17 -8.91 -12.24 16.50
CA LYS A 17 -9.44 -11.55 17.69
C LYS A 17 -10.92 -11.19 17.54
N MET A 18 -11.35 -10.76 16.36
CA MET A 18 -12.77 -10.47 16.09
C MET A 18 -13.62 -11.73 16.12
N CYS A 19 -13.11 -12.87 15.63
CA CYS A 19 -13.79 -14.16 15.72
C CYS A 19 -13.99 -14.60 17.19
N ASP A 20 -12.96 -14.47 18.02
CA ASP A 20 -13.05 -14.80 19.44
C ASP A 20 -14.06 -13.92 20.17
N LEU A 21 -14.03 -12.60 19.95
CA LEU A 21 -14.97 -11.65 20.52
C LEU A 21 -16.43 -11.91 20.06
N ALA A 22 -16.61 -12.25 18.79
CA ALA A 22 -17.92 -12.57 18.23
C ALA A 22 -18.52 -13.82 18.88
N ASN A 23 -17.72 -14.84 19.14
CA ASN A 23 -18.13 -16.06 19.83
C ASN A 23 -18.50 -15.77 21.29
N PHE A 24 -17.68 -14.98 21.99
CA PHE A 24 -17.91 -14.62 23.39
C PHE A 24 -19.19 -13.78 23.57
N HIS A 25 -19.36 -12.74 22.76
CA HIS A 25 -20.48 -11.79 22.85
C HIS A 25 -21.71 -12.20 22.04
N LYS A 26 -21.65 -13.30 21.27
CA LYS A 26 -22.71 -13.71 20.31
C LYS A 26 -23.09 -12.62 19.31
N ALA A 27 -22.18 -11.66 19.07
CA ALA A 27 -22.36 -10.59 18.10
C ALA A 27 -21.94 -11.06 16.70
N ARG A 28 -22.64 -10.58 15.67
CA ARG A 28 -22.37 -10.97 14.27
C ARG A 28 -22.24 -9.74 13.37
N PRO A 29 -21.23 -8.88 13.61
CA PRO A 29 -20.99 -7.76 12.73
C PRO A 29 -20.49 -8.24 11.36
N LEU A 30 -20.79 -7.48 10.30
CA LEU A 30 -20.11 -7.62 9.02
C LEU A 30 -18.70 -7.07 9.18
N LEU A 31 -17.70 -7.90 8.96
CA LEU A 31 -16.28 -7.54 9.00
C LEU A 31 -15.79 -7.23 7.59
N VAL A 32 -15.22 -6.06 7.38
CA VAL A 32 -14.66 -5.60 6.11
C VAL A 32 -13.19 -5.35 6.31
N ASP A 33 -12.35 -6.16 5.69
CA ASP A 33 -10.90 -5.94 5.69
C ASP A 33 -10.52 -5.02 4.52
N LEU A 34 -9.96 -3.86 4.81
CA LEU A 34 -9.55 -2.86 3.83
C LEU A 34 -8.02 -2.73 3.76
N ASN A 35 -7.30 -3.74 4.25
CA ASN A 35 -5.85 -3.75 4.32
C ASN A 35 -5.21 -4.15 2.99
N ALA A 36 -3.92 -3.89 2.84
CA ALA A 36 -3.18 -4.22 1.63
C ALA A 36 -2.59 -5.63 1.74
N VAL A 37 -3.42 -6.65 1.66
CA VAL A 37 -3.05 -8.06 1.81
C VAL A 37 -3.16 -8.83 0.49
N ALA A 38 -2.46 -9.96 0.39
CA ALA A 38 -2.58 -10.87 -0.75
C ALA A 38 -4.00 -11.47 -0.83
N PRO A 39 -4.50 -11.81 -2.04
CA PRO A 39 -5.79 -12.50 -2.19
C PRO A 39 -5.92 -13.76 -1.34
N SER A 40 -4.87 -14.55 -1.21
CA SER A 40 -4.84 -15.74 -0.36
C SER A 40 -4.99 -15.41 1.14
N THR A 41 -4.42 -14.28 1.58
CA THR A 41 -4.58 -13.77 2.94
C THR A 41 -6.04 -13.39 3.20
N ALA A 42 -6.70 -12.72 2.26
CA ALA A 42 -8.13 -12.39 2.33
C ALA A 42 -9.01 -13.64 2.35
N LEU A 43 -8.74 -14.63 1.50
CA LEU A 43 -9.45 -15.93 1.51
C LEU A 43 -9.28 -16.69 2.84
N LYS A 44 -8.09 -16.63 3.44
CA LYS A 44 -7.85 -17.19 4.77
C LYS A 44 -8.68 -16.48 5.84
N ALA A 45 -8.74 -15.15 5.78
CA ALA A 45 -9.53 -14.32 6.69
C ALA A 45 -11.04 -14.62 6.54
N GLU A 46 -11.53 -14.75 5.31
CA GLU A 46 -12.92 -15.18 5.05
C GLU A 46 -13.24 -16.54 5.66
N LYS A 47 -12.36 -17.53 5.46
CA LYS A 47 -12.53 -18.87 6.02
C LYS A 47 -12.60 -18.86 7.55
N LEU A 48 -11.72 -18.12 8.21
CA LEU A 48 -11.72 -17.95 9.67
C LEU A 48 -13.02 -17.30 10.15
N SER A 49 -13.43 -16.21 9.52
CA SER A 49 -14.66 -15.49 9.84
C SER A 49 -15.88 -16.37 9.69
N ARG A 50 -15.97 -17.13 8.59
CA ARG A 50 -17.08 -18.06 8.33
C ARG A 50 -17.19 -19.16 9.41
N VAL A 51 -16.07 -19.72 9.88
CA VAL A 51 -16.06 -20.71 10.97
C VAL A 51 -16.60 -20.11 12.26
N ALA A 52 -16.34 -18.83 12.52
CA ALA A 52 -16.87 -18.11 13.68
C ALA A 52 -18.30 -17.56 13.46
N GLY A 53 -18.92 -17.83 12.31
CA GLY A 53 -20.27 -17.34 11.97
C GLY A 53 -20.31 -15.84 11.69
N LEU A 54 -19.20 -15.25 11.25
CA LEU A 54 -19.11 -13.85 10.81
C LEU A 54 -19.18 -13.76 9.29
N ASP A 55 -19.90 -12.76 8.80
CA ASP A 55 -19.78 -12.33 7.41
C ASP A 55 -18.51 -11.51 7.22
N PHE A 56 -17.81 -11.78 6.13
CA PHE A 56 -16.54 -11.15 5.79
C PHE A 56 -16.59 -10.57 4.38
N LEU A 57 -16.01 -9.39 4.20
CA LEU A 57 -15.73 -8.79 2.90
C LEU A 57 -14.25 -8.49 2.78
N ASP A 58 -13.67 -8.90 1.67
CA ASP A 58 -12.36 -8.49 1.21
C ASP A 58 -12.43 -7.07 0.65
N GLY A 59 -11.42 -6.25 0.91
CA GLY A 59 -11.37 -4.88 0.46
C GLY A 59 -9.97 -4.34 0.25
N GLY A 60 -9.90 -3.21 -0.43
CA GLY A 60 -8.64 -2.51 -0.68
C GLY A 60 -8.88 -1.02 -0.91
N ILE A 61 -8.07 -0.19 -0.26
CA ILE A 61 -8.10 1.27 -0.41
C ILE A 61 -7.13 1.69 -1.51
N ILE A 62 -7.62 2.43 -2.52
CA ILE A 62 -6.79 3.02 -3.58
C ILE A 62 -7.06 4.52 -3.64
N GLY A 63 -6.02 5.31 -3.43
CA GLY A 63 -6.06 6.77 -3.44
C GLY A 63 -5.46 7.37 -2.18
N GLU A 64 -5.38 8.70 -2.16
CA GLU A 64 -4.89 9.45 -1.02
C GLU A 64 -5.98 9.62 0.06
N PRO A 65 -5.59 9.83 1.33
CA PRO A 65 -6.54 10.21 2.37
C PRO A 65 -7.29 11.48 1.99
N PRO A 66 -8.56 11.63 2.45
CA PRO A 66 -9.32 12.86 2.22
C PRO A 66 -8.56 14.07 2.79
N ARG A 67 -8.43 15.14 1.99
CA ARG A 67 -7.82 16.41 2.39
C ARG A 67 -8.73 17.55 2.04
N ALA A 68 -8.93 18.50 2.96
CA ALA A 68 -9.61 19.76 2.66
C ALA A 68 -8.80 20.58 1.63
N PRO A 69 -9.46 21.33 0.75
CA PRO A 69 -10.91 21.54 0.66
C PRO A 69 -11.65 20.46 -0.16
N GLU A 70 -10.95 19.62 -0.91
CA GLU A 70 -11.58 18.74 -1.90
C GLU A 70 -12.32 17.54 -1.28
N ASN A 71 -11.97 17.12 -0.09
CA ASN A 71 -12.56 16.00 0.69
C ASN A 71 -12.95 14.77 -0.14
N ARG A 72 -12.24 14.48 -1.22
CA ARG A 72 -12.51 13.32 -2.04
C ARG A 72 -12.12 12.05 -1.28
N SER A 73 -13.09 11.14 -1.11
CA SER A 73 -12.82 9.82 -0.56
C SER A 73 -11.85 9.05 -1.47
N PRO A 74 -10.90 8.29 -0.92
CA PRO A 74 -10.24 7.26 -1.70
C PRO A 74 -11.28 6.23 -2.18
N ARG A 75 -10.95 5.50 -3.23
CA ARG A 75 -11.80 4.40 -3.70
C ARG A 75 -11.63 3.20 -2.78
N LEU A 76 -12.74 2.69 -2.28
CA LEU A 76 -12.83 1.54 -1.38
C LEU A 76 -13.38 0.35 -2.19
N TYR A 77 -12.49 -0.40 -2.81
CA TYR A 77 -12.91 -1.61 -3.54
C TYR A 77 -13.24 -2.70 -2.54
N VAL A 78 -14.37 -3.40 -2.78
CA VAL A 78 -14.81 -4.50 -1.90
C VAL A 78 -15.32 -5.68 -2.73
N SER A 79 -15.10 -6.89 -2.22
CA SER A 79 -15.59 -8.13 -2.82
C SER A 79 -16.03 -9.14 -1.75
N GLY A 80 -17.01 -9.98 -2.12
CA GLY A 80 -17.66 -10.92 -1.23
C GLY A 80 -19.18 -10.86 -1.40
N THR A 81 -19.90 -11.83 -0.86
CA THR A 81 -21.34 -12.02 -1.12
C THR A 81 -22.21 -10.82 -0.74
N ARG A 82 -21.81 -10.05 0.27
CA ARG A 82 -22.54 -8.87 0.77
C ARG A 82 -21.92 -7.53 0.33
N ALA A 83 -20.97 -7.53 -0.63
CA ALA A 83 -20.25 -6.32 -1.04
C ALA A 83 -21.19 -5.17 -1.46
N ASN A 84 -22.29 -5.48 -2.13
CA ASN A 84 -23.24 -4.47 -2.60
C ASN A 84 -23.97 -3.71 -1.47
N GLU A 85 -24.04 -4.27 -0.27
CA GLU A 85 -24.69 -3.59 0.88
C GLU A 85 -23.91 -2.33 1.30
N LEU A 86 -22.57 -2.31 1.09
CA LEU A 86 -21.74 -1.15 1.42
C LEU A 86 -21.97 0.04 0.50
N MET A 87 -22.59 -0.16 -0.68
CA MET A 87 -22.84 0.95 -1.63
C MET A 87 -23.76 2.01 -1.02
N ALA A 88 -24.61 1.65 -0.04
CA ALA A 88 -25.44 2.61 0.70
C ALA A 88 -24.59 3.66 1.45
N LEU A 89 -23.36 3.32 1.87
CA LEU A 89 -22.47 4.23 2.58
C LEU A 89 -21.88 5.33 1.67
N ASN A 90 -22.01 5.20 0.35
CA ASN A 90 -21.59 6.24 -0.59
C ASN A 90 -22.39 7.54 -0.41
N GLN A 91 -23.62 7.45 0.09
CA GLN A 91 -24.42 8.62 0.47
C GLN A 91 -23.83 9.39 1.67
N CYS A 92 -22.91 8.77 2.42
CA CYS A 92 -22.21 9.36 3.55
C CYS A 92 -20.82 9.90 3.17
N GLY A 93 -20.54 10.09 1.89
CA GLY A 93 -19.26 10.65 1.41
C GLY A 93 -18.12 9.63 1.22
N LEU A 94 -18.41 8.33 1.30
CA LEU A 94 -17.47 7.26 0.96
C LEU A 94 -17.59 6.91 -0.54
N ASP A 95 -16.55 6.26 -1.11
CA ASP A 95 -16.55 5.79 -2.50
C ASP A 95 -16.30 4.26 -2.52
N PHE A 96 -17.30 3.50 -2.06
CA PHE A 96 -17.28 2.05 -2.15
C PHE A 96 -17.60 1.58 -3.58
N ARG A 97 -16.84 0.58 -4.05
CA ARG A 97 -16.95 -0.03 -5.37
C ARG A 97 -16.94 -1.54 -5.26
N SER A 98 -18.06 -2.18 -5.56
CA SER A 98 -18.20 -3.63 -5.53
C SER A 98 -17.52 -4.28 -6.73
N LEU A 99 -16.73 -5.33 -6.48
CA LEU A 99 -16.14 -6.20 -7.50
C LEU A 99 -16.85 -7.57 -7.58
N GLY A 100 -18.04 -7.66 -7.00
CA GLY A 100 -18.84 -8.88 -7.04
C GLY A 100 -18.60 -9.83 -5.86
N PRO A 101 -19.13 -11.06 -5.95
CA PRO A 101 -19.24 -11.95 -4.80
C PRO A 101 -17.97 -12.72 -4.45
N SER A 102 -16.94 -12.71 -5.29
CA SER A 102 -15.72 -13.51 -5.09
C SER A 102 -14.75 -12.79 -4.17
N CYS A 103 -14.55 -13.30 -2.95
CA CYS A 103 -13.50 -12.84 -2.04
C CYS A 103 -12.11 -12.96 -2.69
N GLY A 104 -11.23 -12.01 -2.44
CA GLY A 104 -9.90 -11.93 -3.05
C GLY A 104 -9.83 -10.98 -4.27
N SER A 105 -10.96 -10.61 -4.88
CA SER A 105 -10.95 -9.71 -6.05
C SER A 105 -10.51 -8.28 -5.68
N ALA A 106 -10.92 -7.79 -4.51
CA ALA A 106 -10.53 -6.45 -4.05
C ALA A 106 -9.06 -6.40 -3.61
N SER A 107 -8.56 -7.44 -2.95
CA SER A 107 -7.12 -7.62 -2.71
C SER A 107 -6.36 -7.74 -4.03
N GLY A 108 -6.89 -8.46 -5.02
CA GLY A 108 -6.26 -8.62 -6.33
C GLY A 108 -6.00 -7.28 -7.04
N ILE A 109 -7.03 -6.42 -7.16
CA ILE A 109 -6.84 -5.09 -7.76
C ILE A 109 -5.88 -4.23 -6.91
N LYS A 110 -5.96 -4.33 -5.58
CA LYS A 110 -5.05 -3.60 -4.68
C LYS A 110 -3.61 -4.03 -4.89
N MET A 111 -3.32 -5.34 -4.95
CA MET A 111 -1.97 -5.86 -5.16
C MET A 111 -1.44 -5.47 -6.53
N ALA A 112 -2.21 -5.63 -7.60
CA ALA A 112 -1.79 -5.25 -8.95
C ALA A 112 -1.51 -3.75 -9.08
N TYR A 113 -2.37 -2.90 -8.53
CA TYR A 113 -2.18 -1.45 -8.55
C TYR A 113 -0.95 -1.01 -7.73
N ALA A 114 -0.80 -1.58 -6.53
CA ALA A 114 0.33 -1.26 -5.66
C ALA A 114 1.66 -1.81 -6.21
N ALA A 115 1.65 -2.98 -6.85
CA ALA A 115 2.81 -3.53 -7.54
C ALA A 115 3.36 -2.54 -8.57
N LEU A 116 2.48 -1.97 -9.41
CA LEU A 116 2.90 -0.99 -10.39
C LEU A 116 3.37 0.32 -9.75
N THR A 117 2.55 0.92 -8.90
CA THR A 117 2.82 2.28 -8.41
C THR A 117 3.95 2.34 -7.39
N LYS A 118 4.00 1.42 -6.45
CA LYS A 118 5.05 1.37 -5.43
C LYS A 118 6.31 0.66 -5.94
N GLY A 119 6.16 -0.38 -6.78
CA GLY A 119 7.30 -0.98 -7.46
C GLY A 119 8.07 0.05 -8.30
N LEU A 120 7.35 0.89 -9.05
CA LEU A 120 7.95 1.99 -9.82
C LEU A 120 8.68 3.00 -8.90
N THR A 121 8.09 3.33 -7.75
CA THR A 121 8.74 4.22 -6.77
C THR A 121 10.03 3.61 -6.22
N ALA A 122 10.06 2.31 -5.93
CA ALA A 122 11.27 1.63 -5.47
C ALA A 122 12.37 1.63 -6.55
N ILE A 123 12.02 1.33 -7.80
CA ILE A 123 12.96 1.42 -8.94
C ILE A 123 13.51 2.85 -9.07
N ALA A 124 12.65 3.86 -8.93
CA ALA A 124 13.05 5.26 -9.03
C ALA A 124 14.03 5.67 -7.93
N ILE A 125 13.84 5.20 -6.68
CA ILE A 125 14.79 5.45 -5.59
C ILE A 125 16.18 4.90 -5.98
N ASN A 126 16.26 3.64 -6.40
CA ASN A 126 17.54 3.05 -6.82
C ASN A 126 18.19 3.82 -7.97
N SER A 127 17.38 4.22 -8.97
CA SER A 127 17.91 4.98 -10.12
C SER A 127 18.43 6.35 -9.71
N MET A 128 17.72 7.09 -8.86
CA MET A 128 18.11 8.39 -8.35
C MET A 128 19.40 8.30 -7.51
N VAL A 129 19.48 7.34 -6.59
CA VAL A 129 20.67 7.11 -5.76
C VAL A 129 21.86 6.69 -6.63
N THR A 130 21.64 5.84 -7.64
CA THR A 130 22.68 5.46 -8.58
C THR A 130 23.23 6.69 -9.35
N ALA A 131 22.34 7.53 -9.88
CA ALA A 131 22.73 8.74 -10.61
C ALA A 131 23.48 9.73 -9.69
N ASN A 132 23.07 9.86 -8.44
CA ASN A 132 23.73 10.68 -7.44
C ASN A 132 25.16 10.19 -7.16
N ILE A 133 25.33 8.92 -6.81
CA ILE A 133 26.64 8.31 -6.51
C ILE A 133 27.62 8.42 -7.69
N HIS A 134 27.12 8.36 -8.90
CA HIS A 134 27.95 8.52 -10.13
C HIS A 134 28.11 9.98 -10.57
N ASN A 135 27.60 10.96 -9.80
CA ASN A 135 27.67 12.40 -10.12
C ASN A 135 27.05 12.78 -11.49
N VAL A 136 25.96 12.10 -11.88
CA VAL A 136 25.21 12.34 -13.14
C VAL A 136 23.72 12.60 -12.88
N GLN A 137 23.38 13.06 -11.68
CA GLN A 137 21.99 13.27 -11.26
C GLN A 137 21.29 14.33 -12.12
N ASN A 138 21.98 15.41 -12.45
CA ASN A 138 21.43 16.49 -13.28
C ASN A 138 21.12 16.00 -14.70
N GLU A 139 22.06 15.30 -15.33
CA GLU A 139 21.91 14.72 -16.66
C GLU A 139 20.79 13.69 -16.70
N PHE A 140 20.66 12.87 -15.65
CA PHE A 140 19.57 11.90 -15.52
C PHE A 140 18.21 12.59 -15.43
N LEU A 141 18.09 13.65 -14.63
CA LEU A 141 16.85 14.43 -14.51
C LEU A 141 16.51 15.16 -15.81
N ASP A 142 17.50 15.72 -16.51
CA ASP A 142 17.29 16.38 -17.79
C ASP A 142 16.84 15.40 -18.87
N GLU A 143 17.39 14.18 -18.90
CA GLU A 143 16.92 13.13 -19.80
C GLU A 143 15.48 12.73 -19.49
N LEU A 144 15.11 12.59 -18.21
CA LEU A 144 13.71 12.32 -17.81
C LEU A 144 12.77 13.47 -18.20
N LYS A 145 13.21 14.73 -18.09
CA LYS A 145 12.41 15.89 -18.56
C LYS A 145 12.12 15.84 -20.06
N LEU A 146 13.09 15.38 -20.84
CA LEU A 146 12.98 15.27 -22.30
C LEU A 146 12.08 14.07 -22.70
N SER A 147 12.38 12.90 -22.15
CA SER A 147 11.81 11.63 -22.66
C SER A 147 10.63 11.09 -21.83
N GLN A 148 10.54 11.43 -20.52
CA GLN A 148 9.60 10.84 -19.55
C GLN A 148 8.97 11.88 -18.63
N LYS A 149 8.56 13.02 -19.15
CA LYS A 149 8.07 14.17 -18.36
C LYS A 149 6.95 13.82 -17.36
N SER A 150 5.98 12.99 -17.78
CA SER A 150 4.85 12.59 -16.90
C SER A 150 5.33 11.71 -15.75
N LEU A 151 6.28 10.81 -16.03
CA LEU A 151 6.90 9.96 -15.04
C LEU A 151 7.68 10.81 -14.03
N LEU A 152 8.54 11.71 -14.50
CA LEU A 152 9.31 12.60 -13.63
C LEU A 152 8.38 13.38 -12.67
N GLY A 153 7.32 14.01 -13.17
CA GLY A 153 6.38 14.74 -12.32
C GLY A 153 5.65 13.86 -11.30
N HIS A 154 5.49 12.56 -11.58
CA HIS A 154 4.99 11.58 -10.60
C HIS A 154 6.04 11.28 -9.52
N LEU A 155 7.30 11.10 -9.92
CA LEU A 155 8.41 10.79 -9.01
C LEU A 155 8.76 11.95 -8.10
N GLU A 156 8.81 13.18 -8.61
CA GLU A 156 9.06 14.40 -7.82
C GLU A 156 8.09 14.57 -6.64
N LYS A 157 6.83 14.14 -6.82
CA LYS A 157 5.82 14.14 -5.74
C LYS A 157 5.88 12.89 -4.88
N GLY A 158 6.10 11.74 -5.53
CA GLY A 158 6.00 10.41 -4.91
C GLY A 158 7.14 10.13 -3.95
N LEU A 159 8.38 10.38 -4.35
CA LEU A 159 9.55 10.04 -3.55
C LEU A 159 9.55 10.75 -2.19
N PRO A 160 9.44 12.08 -2.10
CA PRO A 160 9.39 12.76 -0.82
C PRO A 160 8.20 12.32 0.05
N SER A 161 7.05 12.11 -0.58
CA SER A 161 5.82 11.69 0.12
C SER A 161 5.90 10.28 0.71
N MET A 162 6.72 9.41 0.13
CA MET A 162 6.86 8.03 0.55
C MET A 162 7.72 7.88 1.81
N CYS A 163 8.82 8.63 1.94
CA CYS A 163 9.85 8.45 2.95
C CYS A 163 9.31 8.18 4.38
N PRO A 164 8.46 9.02 4.97
CA PRO A 164 7.94 8.80 6.32
C PRO A 164 6.92 7.65 6.40
N LYS A 165 6.58 7.01 5.27
CA LYS A 165 5.63 5.89 5.18
C LYS A 165 6.32 4.59 4.79
N ALA A 166 7.63 4.59 4.59
CA ALA A 166 8.39 3.44 4.09
C ALA A 166 8.17 2.19 4.94
N TYR A 167 8.11 2.32 6.26
CA TYR A 167 7.85 1.23 7.20
C TYR A 167 6.59 0.43 6.88
N ARG A 168 5.53 1.07 6.35
CA ARG A 168 4.28 0.37 5.96
C ARG A 168 4.43 -0.30 4.60
N TRP A 169 5.24 0.29 3.72
CA TRP A 169 5.39 -0.19 2.35
C TRP A 169 6.23 -1.45 2.28
N VAL A 170 7.09 -1.70 3.27
CA VAL A 170 7.78 -2.99 3.40
C VAL A 170 6.78 -4.15 3.40
N GLY A 171 5.86 -4.19 4.35
CA GLY A 171 4.87 -5.26 4.45
C GLY A 171 3.93 -5.33 3.23
N GLU A 172 3.61 -4.19 2.60
CA GLU A 172 2.83 -4.19 1.36
C GLU A 172 3.60 -4.84 0.20
N MET A 173 4.93 -4.62 0.09
CA MET A 173 5.76 -5.30 -0.93
C MET A 173 5.88 -6.80 -0.67
N GLU A 174 5.96 -7.22 0.58
CA GLU A 174 5.97 -8.63 0.96
C GLU A 174 4.65 -9.33 0.57
N GLU A 175 3.49 -8.70 0.79
CA GLU A 175 2.20 -9.23 0.35
C GLU A 175 2.07 -9.25 -1.19
N ILE A 176 2.66 -8.28 -1.90
CA ILE A 176 2.73 -8.29 -3.36
C ILE A 176 3.64 -9.42 -3.84
N SER A 177 4.83 -9.59 -3.24
CA SER A 177 5.75 -10.68 -3.55
C SER A 177 5.06 -12.03 -3.41
N LYS A 178 4.37 -12.25 -2.30
CA LYS A 178 3.57 -13.44 -2.04
C LYS A 178 2.48 -13.64 -3.09
N THR A 179 1.76 -12.57 -3.47
CA THR A 179 0.74 -12.63 -4.52
C THR A 179 1.32 -13.11 -5.84
N HIS A 180 2.52 -12.63 -6.21
CA HIS A 180 3.19 -13.03 -7.46
C HIS A 180 3.70 -14.48 -7.38
N GLU A 181 4.26 -14.89 -6.24
CA GLU A 181 4.67 -16.29 -6.01
C GLU A 181 3.50 -17.27 -6.18
N GLU A 182 2.34 -16.95 -5.63
CA GLU A 182 1.13 -17.77 -5.74
C GLU A 182 0.55 -17.86 -7.16
N LEU A 183 0.97 -16.94 -8.04
CA LEU A 183 0.60 -16.91 -9.46
C LEU A 183 1.71 -17.40 -10.39
N ASP A 184 2.77 -18.01 -9.85
CA ASP A 184 3.97 -18.44 -10.58
C ASP A 184 4.65 -17.28 -11.35
N LEU A 185 4.49 -16.05 -10.88
CA LEU A 185 5.17 -14.87 -11.41
C LEU A 185 6.46 -14.57 -10.62
N PRO A 186 7.46 -13.89 -11.23
CA PRO A 186 8.71 -13.53 -10.55
C PRO A 186 8.46 -12.63 -9.33
N LYS A 187 8.65 -13.19 -8.14
CA LYS A 187 8.43 -12.51 -6.86
C LYS A 187 9.58 -11.59 -6.43
N ASN A 188 10.82 -11.91 -6.84
CA ASN A 188 12.05 -11.26 -6.37
C ASN A 188 12.09 -9.75 -6.67
N LEU A 189 11.35 -9.30 -7.69
CA LEU A 189 11.20 -7.88 -7.98
C LEU A 189 10.63 -7.11 -6.78
N PHE A 190 9.66 -7.71 -6.10
CA PHE A 190 8.99 -7.08 -4.96
C PHE A 190 9.69 -7.36 -3.63
N GLU A 191 10.43 -8.44 -3.50
CA GLU A 191 11.38 -8.65 -2.41
C GLU A 191 12.46 -7.57 -2.43
N GLY A 192 13.07 -7.30 -3.60
CA GLY A 192 14.01 -6.19 -3.79
C GLY A 192 13.38 -4.83 -3.52
N ALA A 193 12.12 -4.61 -3.89
CA ALA A 193 11.41 -3.37 -3.57
C ALA A 193 11.18 -3.22 -2.05
N ALA A 194 10.90 -4.31 -1.34
CA ALA A 194 10.81 -4.32 0.13
C ALA A 194 12.15 -3.93 0.76
N ASP A 195 13.27 -4.44 0.24
CA ASP A 195 14.61 -4.09 0.73
C ASP A 195 14.93 -2.60 0.54
N ILE A 196 14.53 -2.02 -0.60
CA ILE A 196 14.66 -0.58 -0.83
C ILE A 196 13.86 0.21 0.20
N TYR A 197 12.63 -0.19 0.52
CA TYR A 197 11.83 0.48 1.55
C TYR A 197 12.40 0.28 2.96
N ARG A 198 13.03 -0.86 3.28
CA ARG A 198 13.79 -1.05 4.53
C ARG A 198 14.98 -0.11 4.62
N LEU A 199 15.71 0.09 3.52
CA LEU A 199 16.79 1.08 3.47
C LEU A 199 16.27 2.48 3.80
N VAL A 200 15.15 2.91 3.19
CA VAL A 200 14.54 4.22 3.47
C VAL A 200 14.05 4.30 4.92
N GLU A 201 13.36 3.27 5.43
CA GLU A 201 12.85 3.20 6.81
C GLU A 201 13.97 3.36 7.85
N THR A 202 15.11 2.72 7.63
CA THR A 202 16.25 2.75 8.57
C THR A 202 17.06 4.02 8.46
N SER A 203 17.01 4.73 7.34
CA SER A 203 17.68 6.01 7.11
C SER A 203 17.05 7.17 7.91
N PRO A 204 17.69 8.34 7.96
CA PRO A 204 17.11 9.55 8.55
C PRO A 204 15.74 9.93 7.93
N LEU A 205 15.52 9.65 6.64
CA LEU A 205 14.26 9.94 5.93
C LEU A 205 13.05 9.19 6.52
N GLY A 206 13.23 7.94 6.92
CA GLY A 206 12.16 7.12 7.52
C GLY A 206 11.80 7.53 8.95
N LYS A 207 12.59 8.39 9.57
CA LYS A 207 12.35 8.90 10.93
C LYS A 207 11.59 10.24 10.93
N GLU A 208 11.39 10.85 9.77
CA GLU A 208 10.64 12.08 9.65
C GLU A 208 9.13 11.86 9.79
N LEU A 209 8.42 12.88 10.23
CA LEU A 209 6.96 12.88 10.27
C LEU A 209 6.40 13.40 8.95
N VAL A 210 5.24 12.89 8.54
CA VAL A 210 4.57 13.29 7.29
C VAL A 210 4.35 14.81 7.23
N GLU A 211 4.01 15.43 8.36
CA GLU A 211 3.67 16.84 8.50
C GLU A 211 4.90 17.76 8.67
N ASN A 212 6.07 17.19 8.99
CA ASN A 212 7.26 17.97 9.32
C ASN A 212 8.53 17.33 8.72
N ARG A 213 8.58 17.31 7.40
CA ARG A 213 9.75 16.83 6.65
C ARG A 213 10.75 17.96 6.46
N LYS A 214 12.03 17.68 6.69
CA LYS A 214 13.14 18.63 6.55
C LYS A 214 14.21 18.13 5.59
N LEU A 215 14.44 16.81 5.54
CA LEU A 215 15.47 16.17 4.73
C LEU A 215 14.93 15.71 3.38
N GLY A 216 13.85 14.92 3.37
CA GLY A 216 13.25 14.38 2.15
C GLY A 216 12.22 15.32 1.52
N THR A 217 12.60 16.53 1.12
CA THR A 217 11.67 17.53 0.58
C THR A 217 11.57 17.53 -0.94
N SER A 218 12.56 16.99 -1.65
CA SER A 218 12.54 16.77 -3.10
C SER A 218 13.08 15.37 -3.44
N ALA A 219 12.93 14.95 -4.70
CA ALA A 219 13.46 13.67 -5.16
C ALA A 219 15.01 13.66 -5.09
N GLU A 220 15.64 14.77 -5.37
CA GLU A 220 17.08 14.96 -5.27
C GLU A 220 17.56 14.81 -3.82
N ASN A 221 16.90 15.52 -2.88
CA ASN A 221 17.25 15.40 -1.44
C ASN A 221 17.09 13.96 -0.92
N VAL A 222 16.09 13.22 -1.40
CA VAL A 222 15.95 11.81 -1.03
C VAL A 222 17.16 11.01 -1.49
N ALA A 223 17.65 11.25 -2.72
CA ALA A 223 18.84 10.56 -3.24
C ALA A 223 20.11 10.95 -2.48
N ASP A 224 20.30 12.25 -2.20
CA ASP A 224 21.45 12.78 -1.46
C ASP A 224 21.55 12.13 -0.07
N VAL A 225 20.44 12.16 0.70
CA VAL A 225 20.42 11.59 2.05
C VAL A 225 20.64 10.07 2.05
N LEU A 226 20.13 9.35 1.04
CA LEU A 226 20.36 7.90 0.95
C LEU A 226 21.78 7.57 0.52
N ALA A 227 22.40 8.34 -0.40
CA ALA A 227 23.79 8.17 -0.79
C ALA A 227 24.73 8.40 0.41
N ASP A 228 24.52 9.49 1.16
CA ASP A 228 25.26 9.78 2.39
C ASP A 228 25.09 8.67 3.45
N PHE A 229 23.86 8.18 3.62
CA PHE A 229 23.56 7.10 4.57
C PHE A 229 24.26 5.78 4.20
N LEU A 230 24.47 5.53 2.90
CA LEU A 230 25.24 4.40 2.40
C LEU A 230 26.75 4.60 2.47
N GLY A 231 27.22 5.80 2.86
CA GLY A 231 28.63 6.14 2.94
C GLY A 231 29.31 6.28 1.59
N LYS A 232 28.59 6.80 0.59
CA LYS A 232 29.04 6.92 -0.80
C LYS A 232 29.15 8.39 -1.21
#